data_4405465977a88e83a26949ed03554623
#
_entry.id   4405465977a88e83a26949ed03554623
#
_cell.length_a   1.000
_cell.length_b   1.000
_cell.length_c   1.000
_cell.angle_alpha   90.00
_cell.angle_beta   90.00
_cell.angle_gamma   90.00
#
_symmetry.space_group_name_H-M   'P 1'
#
loop_
_entity.id
_entity.type
_entity.pdbx_description
1 polymer ?
#
loop_
_entity_poly.entity_id
_entity_poly.type
_entity_poly.pdbx_seq_one_letter_code
_entity_poly.pdbx_strand_id
1 'polypeptide(L)'
;MSKSEAHSSSRHVGGGGSRKSTHKVAYTEAGRALLHSHLASSSFKPKKYANDLFTKFTTEEVLKQQQQLQENKDTAAIELRSNVLRNYSEFISASLEIRKLEEDMLELRTLLPAFNGLLRKQQKGGGSRGTPRLHAHDGGSRSNEADPTPLFKFGAEELAVLHGLLDACDDLEALIAERRFVEAVQLITTTRNKVAQENAIWFASNNSNNQTLRQIFRRLQNNATSLAALLINELRNPALKKDETGLVIKLLLQLGLTQQTQEAYLQSKRMYIHNEARKLKFEGDIFKYTEELARLVFTSIETTCKDFQVFFPDSTTKSAIIIWCTEEMKAFTALLRVHVFERVAAYDNDAFSALSRSVQMVLLHTRMLEEQGLFLGPVLEQLIHHDLERSIQSYSSRFQHLIQKQLEADDWTTQRTLTTRHSHRKDAKKITSSGLFMYSLLRRFVDDVSPIASMQTLPCLLQALLEMYQTYLSGLTTVLERGLAKKPKQGMAISSNINILEGDVLPRLCRQLKRVLREEEKGQVGSLIQATRLDITNLCESLLKHRHLQHTNDGH
;
A
#
# COMPACT_ATOMS: atom_id res chain seq x y z
N MET A 1 -53.59 -5.53 36.07
CA MET A 1 -54.99 -5.63 35.65
C MET A 1 -54.94 -5.92 34.17
N SER A 2 -55.02 -7.10 33.88
CA SER A 2 -56.15 -7.98 33.42
C SER A 2 -56.45 -7.79 31.95
N LYS A 3 -56.09 -8.82 31.19
CA LYS A 3 -57.00 -9.86 30.61
C LYS A 3 -57.63 -9.36 29.32
N SER A 4 -57.81 -10.03 28.28
CA SER A 4 -57.84 -11.45 27.87
C SER A 4 -58.53 -11.47 26.50
N GLU A 5 -58.08 -12.38 25.61
CA GLU A 5 -58.90 -13.38 24.92
C GLU A 5 -60.12 -12.87 24.10
N ALA A 6 -60.51 -13.40 23.01
CA ALA A 6 -60.27 -14.59 22.21
C ALA A 6 -61.34 -14.63 21.09
N HIS A 7 -61.13 -15.47 20.07
CA HIS A 7 -62.10 -16.18 19.22
C HIS A 7 -63.09 -15.37 18.35
N SER A 8 -63.44 -15.71 17.20
CA SER A 8 -63.45 -16.91 16.36
C SER A 8 -64.20 -16.62 15.05
N SER A 9 -63.80 -17.28 14.00
CA SER A 9 -64.59 -18.07 13.08
C SER A 9 -65.67 -17.43 12.18
N SER A 10 -65.47 -17.64 10.95
CA SER A 10 -66.28 -18.39 9.95
C SER A 10 -66.93 -17.63 8.78
N ARG A 11 -66.51 -18.13 7.62
CA ARG A 11 -67.36 -18.59 6.45
C ARG A 11 -68.02 -17.58 5.50
N HIS A 12 -67.51 -17.73 4.30
CA HIS A 12 -68.25 -18.10 3.01
C HIS A 12 -68.81 -16.99 2.13
N VAL A 13 -68.39 -17.13 0.91
CA VAL A 13 -69.04 -17.34 -0.41
C VAL A 13 -68.82 -16.21 -1.46
N GLY A 14 -68.12 -16.57 -2.51
CA GLY A 14 -68.53 -16.53 -3.91
C GLY A 14 -68.44 -15.21 -4.68
N GLY A 15 -67.70 -15.26 -5.79
CA GLY A 15 -67.83 -14.28 -6.85
C GLY A 15 -66.62 -14.17 -7.77
N GLY A 16 -66.70 -14.77 -8.96
CA GLY A 16 -65.65 -14.78 -9.96
C GLY A 16 -65.31 -13.40 -10.50
N GLY A 17 -64.06 -13.21 -10.72
CA GLY A 17 -63.52 -12.03 -11.39
C GLY A 17 -62.09 -12.29 -11.79
N SER A 18 -61.86 -12.45 -13.07
CA SER A 18 -60.54 -12.56 -13.70
C SER A 18 -59.58 -11.47 -13.18
N ARG A 19 -58.70 -11.84 -12.25
CA ARG A 19 -57.60 -10.98 -11.80
C ARG A 19 -56.29 -11.44 -12.42
N LYS A 20 -55.77 -10.62 -13.33
CA LYS A 20 -54.37 -10.63 -13.68
C LYS A 20 -53.57 -10.43 -12.39
N SER A 21 -53.08 -11.51 -11.83
CA SER A 21 -52.19 -11.51 -10.68
C SER A 21 -50.84 -11.01 -11.13
N THR A 22 -50.60 -9.73 -10.93
CA THR A 22 -49.24 -9.18 -10.89
C THR A 22 -48.58 -9.68 -9.61
N HIS A 23 -47.85 -10.78 -9.72
CA HIS A 23 -46.95 -11.21 -8.65
C HIS A 23 -45.84 -10.19 -8.49
N LYS A 24 -46.02 -9.20 -7.65
CA LYS A 24 -44.93 -8.52 -6.98
C LYS A 24 -44.30 -9.53 -6.03
N VAL A 25 -43.28 -10.24 -6.49
CA VAL A 25 -42.43 -11.03 -5.60
C VAL A 25 -41.73 -10.03 -4.69
N ALA A 26 -42.18 -9.94 -3.45
CA ALA A 26 -41.50 -9.18 -2.42
C ALA A 26 -40.14 -9.82 -2.22
N TYR A 27 -39.08 -9.05 -2.47
CA TYR A 27 -37.70 -9.45 -2.31
C TYR A 27 -37.35 -9.51 -0.81
N THR A 28 -37.83 -10.55 -0.14
CA THR A 28 -37.48 -10.88 1.23
C THR A 28 -36.28 -11.85 1.24
N GLU A 29 -35.56 -11.93 2.34
CA GLU A 29 -34.48 -12.92 2.56
C GLU A 29 -34.94 -14.36 2.23
N ALA A 30 -36.21 -14.69 2.52
CA ALA A 30 -36.82 -15.95 2.12
C ALA A 30 -36.89 -16.15 0.60
N GLY A 31 -37.11 -15.09 -0.18
CA GLY A 31 -37.10 -15.15 -1.65
C GLY A 31 -35.69 -15.43 -2.21
N ARG A 32 -34.64 -14.90 -1.57
CA ARG A 32 -33.23 -15.20 -1.94
C ARG A 32 -32.89 -16.66 -1.66
N ALA A 33 -33.27 -17.19 -0.50
CA ALA A 33 -33.02 -18.58 -0.13
C ALA A 33 -33.72 -19.57 -1.07
N LEU A 34 -34.93 -19.27 -1.51
CA LEU A 34 -35.67 -20.07 -2.50
C LEU A 34 -34.99 -20.03 -3.88
N LEU A 35 -34.48 -18.89 -4.31
CA LEU A 35 -33.78 -18.74 -5.58
C LEU A 35 -32.47 -19.53 -5.56
N HIS A 36 -31.73 -19.48 -4.47
CA HIS A 36 -30.51 -20.27 -4.26
C HIS A 36 -30.78 -21.78 -4.30
N SER A 37 -31.84 -22.26 -3.63
CA SER A 37 -32.20 -23.67 -3.63
C SER A 37 -32.61 -24.16 -5.02
N HIS A 38 -33.28 -23.33 -5.82
CA HIS A 38 -33.70 -23.67 -7.17
C HIS A 38 -32.50 -23.71 -8.15
N LEU A 39 -31.55 -22.78 -8.04
CA LEU A 39 -30.36 -22.73 -8.87
C LEU A 39 -29.34 -23.83 -8.52
N ALA A 40 -29.30 -24.27 -7.25
CA ALA A 40 -28.45 -25.34 -6.76
C ALA A 40 -28.97 -26.75 -7.06
N SER A 41 -30.16 -26.88 -7.60
CA SER A 41 -30.76 -28.17 -7.94
C SER A 41 -30.02 -28.84 -9.10
N SER A 42 -29.72 -30.13 -8.95
CA SER A 42 -29.10 -30.96 -10.01
C SER A 42 -29.93 -31.06 -11.28
N SER A 43 -31.23 -30.71 -11.21
CA SER A 43 -32.18 -30.71 -12.34
C SER A 43 -32.27 -29.35 -13.05
N PHE A 44 -31.52 -28.33 -12.62
CA PHE A 44 -31.55 -26.99 -13.20
C PHE A 44 -31.09 -26.97 -14.66
N LYS A 45 -31.91 -26.44 -15.55
CA LYS A 45 -31.61 -26.29 -16.98
C LYS A 45 -31.46 -24.81 -17.32
N PRO A 46 -30.23 -24.26 -17.45
CA PRO A 46 -29.98 -22.81 -17.65
C PRO A 46 -30.67 -22.23 -18.88
N LYS A 47 -30.67 -22.96 -20.02
CA LYS A 47 -31.31 -22.52 -21.26
C LYS A 47 -32.83 -22.37 -21.12
N LYS A 48 -33.49 -23.28 -20.40
CA LYS A 48 -34.93 -23.19 -20.16
C LYS A 48 -35.27 -22.03 -19.24
N TYR A 49 -34.48 -21.83 -18.20
CA TYR A 49 -34.63 -20.72 -17.28
C TYR A 49 -34.49 -19.36 -17.97
N ALA A 50 -33.46 -19.21 -18.83
CA ALA A 50 -33.23 -17.99 -19.61
C ALA A 50 -34.42 -17.71 -20.57
N ASN A 51 -34.91 -18.72 -21.30
CA ASN A 51 -36.06 -18.55 -22.19
C ASN A 51 -37.33 -18.15 -21.42
N ASP A 52 -37.58 -18.79 -20.28
CA ASP A 52 -38.73 -18.47 -19.42
C ASP A 52 -38.64 -17.03 -18.85
N LEU A 53 -37.42 -16.54 -18.58
CA LEU A 53 -37.14 -15.15 -18.17
C LEU A 53 -37.50 -14.16 -19.28
N PHE A 54 -37.01 -14.37 -20.50
CA PHE A 54 -37.28 -13.47 -21.63
C PHE A 54 -38.75 -13.50 -22.10
N THR A 55 -39.48 -14.58 -21.82
CA THR A 55 -40.90 -14.67 -22.18
C THR A 55 -41.84 -14.08 -21.14
N LYS A 56 -41.44 -14.01 -19.85
CA LYS A 56 -42.31 -13.62 -18.73
C LYS A 56 -42.05 -12.20 -18.21
N PHE A 57 -40.88 -11.65 -18.42
CA PHE A 57 -40.43 -10.38 -17.83
C PHE A 57 -40.09 -9.34 -18.90
N THR A 58 -40.20 -8.08 -18.54
CA THR A 58 -39.79 -6.94 -19.36
C THR A 58 -38.26 -6.80 -19.40
N THR A 59 -37.73 -6.09 -20.37
CA THR A 59 -36.26 -5.88 -20.53
C THR A 59 -35.63 -5.26 -19.28
N GLU A 60 -36.32 -4.34 -18.59
CA GLU A 60 -35.83 -3.71 -17.35
C GLU A 60 -35.80 -4.69 -16.18
N GLU A 61 -36.80 -5.56 -16.08
CA GLU A 61 -36.85 -6.59 -15.04
C GLU A 61 -35.81 -7.68 -15.26
N VAL A 62 -35.51 -8.02 -16.52
CA VAL A 62 -34.42 -8.96 -16.87
C VAL A 62 -33.06 -8.38 -16.50
N LEU A 63 -32.83 -7.10 -16.76
CA LEU A 63 -31.59 -6.42 -16.35
C LEU A 63 -31.42 -6.40 -14.82
N LYS A 64 -32.50 -6.12 -14.09
CA LYS A 64 -32.47 -6.20 -12.61
C LYS A 64 -32.17 -7.61 -12.10
N GLN A 65 -32.73 -8.62 -12.73
CA GLN A 65 -32.47 -10.04 -12.39
C GLN A 65 -31.00 -10.41 -12.71
N GLN A 66 -30.47 -9.94 -13.83
CA GLN A 66 -29.08 -10.15 -14.19
C GLN A 66 -28.12 -9.51 -13.17
N GLN A 67 -28.40 -8.27 -12.77
CA GLN A 67 -27.61 -7.58 -11.75
C GLN A 67 -27.64 -8.33 -10.41
N GLN A 68 -28.82 -8.78 -9.98
CA GLN A 68 -28.97 -9.58 -8.76
C GLN A 68 -28.23 -10.91 -8.81
N LEU A 69 -28.28 -11.61 -9.94
CA LEU A 69 -27.54 -12.85 -10.12
C LEU A 69 -26.03 -12.62 -10.07
N GLN A 70 -25.56 -11.50 -10.62
CA GLN A 70 -24.15 -11.13 -10.54
C GLN A 70 -23.74 -10.80 -9.11
N GLU A 71 -24.54 -10.01 -8.37
CA GLU A 71 -24.28 -9.72 -6.95
C GLU A 71 -24.27 -10.99 -6.08
N ASN A 72 -25.21 -11.91 -6.33
CA ASN A 72 -25.24 -13.21 -5.63
C ASN A 72 -24.03 -14.09 -5.97
N LYS A 73 -23.58 -14.09 -7.21
CA LYS A 73 -22.37 -14.78 -7.63
C LYS A 73 -21.14 -14.23 -6.91
N ASP A 74 -21.02 -12.91 -6.82
CA ASP A 74 -19.87 -12.25 -6.19
C ASP A 74 -19.87 -12.48 -4.67
N THR A 75 -21.04 -12.44 -4.02
CA THR A 75 -21.17 -12.79 -2.59
C THR A 75 -20.86 -14.26 -2.34
N ALA A 76 -21.37 -15.18 -3.15
CA ALA A 76 -21.05 -16.61 -3.04
C ALA A 76 -19.56 -16.90 -3.25
N ALA A 77 -18.91 -16.20 -4.16
CA ALA A 77 -17.47 -16.32 -4.38
C ALA A 77 -16.66 -15.84 -3.17
N ILE A 78 -17.07 -14.75 -2.53
CA ILE A 78 -16.46 -14.23 -1.30
C ILE A 78 -16.65 -15.21 -0.14
N GLU A 79 -17.88 -15.73 0.05
CA GLU A 79 -18.19 -16.73 1.08
C GLU A 79 -17.40 -18.03 0.88
N LEU A 80 -17.33 -18.53 -0.36
CA LEU A 80 -16.55 -19.72 -0.70
C LEU A 80 -15.07 -19.51 -0.36
N ARG A 81 -14.51 -18.38 -0.75
CA ARG A 81 -13.12 -18.03 -0.45
C ARG A 81 -12.87 -17.93 1.05
N SER A 82 -13.77 -17.31 1.80
CA SER A 82 -13.70 -17.20 3.25
C SER A 82 -13.78 -18.58 3.92
N ASN A 83 -14.69 -19.46 3.47
CA ASN A 83 -14.82 -20.81 3.99
C ASN A 83 -13.60 -21.68 3.68
N VAL A 84 -13.04 -21.56 2.46
CA VAL A 84 -11.81 -22.26 2.08
C VAL A 84 -10.64 -21.82 2.95
N LEU A 85 -10.48 -20.50 3.17
CA LEU A 85 -9.41 -19.97 4.02
C LEU A 85 -9.56 -20.42 5.48
N ARG A 86 -10.80 -20.43 6.01
CA ARG A 86 -11.08 -20.91 7.38
C ARG A 86 -10.77 -22.40 7.51
N ASN A 87 -11.27 -23.23 6.60
CA ASN A 87 -11.03 -24.66 6.63
C ASN A 87 -9.54 -25.00 6.44
N TYR A 88 -8.82 -24.20 5.63
CA TYR A 88 -7.37 -24.36 5.47
C TYR A 88 -6.62 -24.00 6.75
N SER A 89 -7.04 -22.95 7.47
CA SER A 89 -6.48 -22.57 8.77
C SER A 89 -6.75 -23.65 9.82
N GLU A 90 -7.96 -24.20 9.87
CA GLU A 90 -8.32 -25.31 10.76
C GLU A 90 -7.53 -26.58 10.43
N PHE A 91 -7.32 -26.87 9.14
CA PHE A 91 -6.50 -28.01 8.69
C PHE A 91 -5.02 -27.86 9.11
N ILE A 92 -4.45 -26.64 8.95
CA ILE A 92 -3.08 -26.37 9.41
C ILE A 92 -2.99 -26.53 10.94
N SER A 93 -3.96 -26.00 11.70
CA SER A 93 -4.00 -26.13 13.14
C SER A 93 -4.06 -27.61 13.56
N ALA A 94 -4.96 -28.40 12.96
CA ALA A 94 -5.05 -29.84 13.22
C ALA A 94 -3.77 -30.60 12.84
N SER A 95 -3.13 -30.20 11.75
CA SER A 95 -1.85 -30.81 11.31
C SER A 95 -0.71 -30.51 12.30
N LEU A 96 -0.68 -29.31 12.88
CA LEU A 96 0.27 -28.95 13.93
C LEU A 96 0.01 -29.70 15.24
N GLU A 97 -1.26 -29.88 15.60
CA GLU A 97 -1.65 -30.69 16.77
C GLU A 97 -1.26 -32.17 16.58
N ILE A 98 -1.49 -32.74 15.40
CA ILE A 98 -1.06 -34.12 15.08
C ILE A 98 0.46 -34.24 15.22
N ARG A 99 1.21 -33.27 14.69
CA ARG A 99 2.67 -33.26 14.80
C ARG A 99 3.13 -33.18 16.27
N LYS A 100 2.45 -32.37 17.08
CA LYS A 100 2.72 -32.29 18.52
C LYS A 100 2.42 -33.62 19.21
N LEU A 101 1.30 -34.27 18.88
CA LEU A 101 0.97 -35.60 19.38
C LEU A 101 1.99 -36.68 18.97
N GLU A 102 2.55 -36.59 17.76
CA GLU A 102 3.62 -37.47 17.29
C GLU A 102 4.90 -37.26 18.12
N GLU A 103 5.26 -36.01 18.41
CA GLU A 103 6.41 -35.67 19.28
C GLU A 103 6.19 -36.20 20.70
N ASP A 104 4.99 -35.98 21.28
CA ASP A 104 4.61 -36.47 22.60
C ASP A 104 4.61 -38.02 22.68
N MET A 105 4.15 -38.68 21.60
CA MET A 105 4.21 -40.17 21.49
C MET A 105 5.64 -40.69 21.40
N LEU A 106 6.54 -39.99 20.68
CA LEU A 106 7.95 -40.34 20.66
C LEU A 106 8.60 -40.18 22.04
N GLU A 107 8.25 -39.15 22.76
CA GLU A 107 8.72 -38.90 24.14
C GLU A 107 8.22 -39.99 25.08
N LEU A 108 6.93 -40.32 25.06
CA LEU A 108 6.35 -41.45 25.82
C LEU A 108 7.04 -42.79 25.48
N ARG A 109 7.36 -43.03 24.19
CA ARG A 109 8.06 -44.25 23.77
C ARG A 109 9.48 -44.33 24.30
N THR A 110 10.16 -43.19 24.54
CA THR A 110 11.49 -43.17 25.17
C THR A 110 11.42 -43.32 26.70
N LEU A 111 10.32 -42.89 27.33
CA LEU A 111 10.10 -43.00 28.79
C LEU A 111 9.60 -44.40 29.21
N LEU A 112 8.83 -45.10 28.37
CA LEU A 112 8.29 -46.43 28.66
C LEU A 112 9.35 -47.47 29.05
N PRO A 113 10.52 -47.58 28.41
CA PRO A 113 11.58 -48.52 28.82
C PRO A 113 12.16 -48.18 30.22
N ALA A 114 12.30 -46.87 30.53
CA ALA A 114 12.78 -46.41 31.83
C ALA A 114 11.77 -46.75 32.93
N PHE A 115 10.48 -46.55 32.69
CA PHE A 115 9.39 -46.89 33.59
C PHE A 115 9.27 -48.39 33.82
N ASN A 116 9.36 -49.22 32.76
CA ASN A 116 9.41 -50.67 32.88
C ASN A 116 10.64 -51.17 33.61
N GLY A 117 11.78 -50.50 33.50
CA GLY A 117 12.98 -50.74 34.28
C GLY A 117 12.78 -50.52 35.79
N LEU A 118 12.04 -49.45 36.15
CA LEU A 118 11.68 -49.10 37.52
C LEU A 118 10.69 -50.12 38.11
N LEU A 119 9.64 -50.50 37.39
CA LEU A 119 8.67 -51.52 37.80
C LEU A 119 9.33 -52.90 38.04
N ARG A 120 10.25 -53.31 37.17
CA ARG A 120 11.03 -54.56 37.37
C ARG A 120 11.94 -54.50 38.61
N LYS A 121 12.49 -53.32 38.94
CA LYS A 121 13.27 -53.14 40.17
C LYS A 121 12.38 -53.19 41.41
N GLN A 122 11.17 -52.66 41.38
CA GLN A 122 10.20 -52.67 42.48
C GLN A 122 9.62 -54.08 42.71
N GLN A 123 9.38 -54.85 41.65
CA GLN A 123 8.96 -56.26 41.74
C GLN A 123 10.06 -57.17 42.29
N LYS A 124 11.34 -56.88 42.09
CA LYS A 124 12.47 -57.61 42.71
C LYS A 124 12.75 -57.23 44.14
N GLY A 125 12.20 -56.13 44.63
CA GLY A 125 12.36 -55.69 46.04
C GLY A 125 11.24 -56.10 46.98
N GLY A 126 10.16 -56.71 46.47
CA GLY A 126 8.98 -57.06 47.25
C GLY A 126 8.75 -58.57 47.37
N GLY A 127 9.62 -59.30 48.03
CA GLY A 127 9.37 -60.73 48.28
C GLY A 127 10.48 -61.42 48.98
N SER A 128 10.56 -61.33 50.24
CA SER A 128 10.82 -62.48 51.15
C SER A 128 10.90 -62.02 52.64
N ARG A 129 9.80 -62.20 53.34
CA ARG A 129 9.87 -62.45 54.80
C ARG A 129 10.14 -63.95 55.02
N GLY A 130 11.30 -64.28 55.45
CA GLY A 130 11.65 -65.66 55.90
C GLY A 130 12.79 -65.60 56.86
N THR A 131 12.50 -66.10 58.06
CA THR A 131 13.25 -66.25 59.32
C THR A 131 14.70 -66.73 59.19
N PRO A 132 15.59 -66.47 60.20
CA PRO A 132 17.00 -66.74 60.15
C PRO A 132 17.31 -68.16 60.59
N ARG A 133 18.20 -68.85 59.88
CA ARG A 133 18.89 -70.03 60.44
C ARG A 133 20.38 -69.93 60.12
N LEU A 134 21.13 -69.95 61.25
CA LEU A 134 22.56 -70.12 61.37
C LEU A 134 23.05 -71.37 60.61
N HIS A 135 24.11 -71.29 59.87
CA HIS A 135 25.29 -72.17 60.01
C HIS A 135 26.47 -71.67 59.17
N ALA A 136 27.63 -71.83 59.74
CA ALA A 136 28.95 -71.44 59.31
C ALA A 136 29.46 -72.32 58.09
N HIS A 137 30.30 -71.80 57.30
CA HIS A 137 31.64 -72.23 56.92
C HIS A 137 32.03 -71.74 55.49
N ASP A 138 33.05 -70.95 55.48
CA ASP A 138 34.32 -71.09 54.76
C ASP A 138 34.34 -71.10 53.23
N GLY A 139 35.26 -70.32 52.68
CA GLY A 139 35.79 -70.55 51.33
C GLY A 139 35.65 -69.43 50.34
N GLY A 140 36.67 -68.62 50.26
CA GLY A 140 36.89 -67.49 49.41
C GLY A 140 36.57 -67.65 47.95
N SER A 141 36.13 -66.54 47.39
CA SER A 141 36.52 -66.12 46.00
C SER A 141 36.09 -64.71 45.79
N ARG A 142 37.03 -63.92 45.38
CA ARG A 142 36.88 -62.57 44.89
C ARG A 142 35.89 -62.52 43.68
N SER A 143 34.80 -61.81 43.79
CA SER A 143 34.05 -61.36 42.66
C SER A 143 33.69 -59.88 42.88
N ASN A 144 34.09 -59.07 41.93
CA ASN A 144 33.90 -57.64 41.83
C ASN A 144 32.45 -57.28 42.13
N GLU A 145 32.23 -56.58 43.22
CA GLU A 145 31.03 -55.76 43.42
C GLU A 145 31.08 -54.63 42.38
N ALA A 146 30.29 -54.77 41.34
CA ALA A 146 29.90 -53.66 40.50
C ALA A 146 28.98 -52.79 41.36
N ASP A 147 29.52 -51.68 41.83
CA ASP A 147 28.81 -50.60 42.48
C ASP A 147 27.49 -50.29 41.71
N PRO A 148 26.34 -50.19 42.39
CA PRO A 148 25.15 -49.73 41.75
C PRO A 148 25.39 -48.25 41.39
N THR A 149 25.47 -47.99 40.08
CA THR A 149 25.51 -46.63 39.53
C THR A 149 24.58 -45.71 40.31
N PRO A 150 25.06 -44.56 40.84
CA PRO A 150 24.25 -43.63 41.57
C PRO A 150 23.28 -42.93 40.61
N LEU A 151 22.04 -43.41 40.58
CA LEU A 151 20.91 -42.65 40.05
C LEU A 151 20.63 -41.51 41.04
N PHE A 152 20.87 -40.29 40.59
CA PHE A 152 20.45 -39.04 41.20
C PHE A 152 21.03 -38.69 42.58
N LYS A 153 22.21 -38.13 42.62
CA LYS A 153 22.65 -37.25 43.73
C LYS A 153 22.40 -35.79 43.33
N PHE A 154 21.14 -35.35 43.37
CA PHE A 154 20.84 -33.92 43.52
C PHE A 154 20.96 -33.58 44.99
N GLY A 155 21.68 -32.51 45.35
CA GLY A 155 21.60 -31.92 46.69
C GLY A 155 20.16 -31.41 46.91
N ALA A 156 19.72 -31.33 48.14
CA ALA A 156 18.37 -30.85 48.49
C ALA A 156 18.10 -29.44 47.90
N GLU A 157 19.14 -28.60 47.84
CA GLU A 157 19.07 -27.25 47.23
C GLU A 157 18.90 -27.30 45.72
N GLU A 158 19.60 -28.22 45.05
CA GLU A 158 19.49 -28.42 43.60
C GLU A 158 18.10 -28.90 43.18
N LEU A 159 17.50 -29.79 43.95
CA LEU A 159 16.13 -30.27 43.76
C LEU A 159 15.10 -29.15 43.96
N ALA A 160 15.28 -28.27 44.94
CA ALA A 160 14.40 -27.13 45.18
C ALA A 160 14.42 -26.12 44.01
N VAL A 161 15.61 -25.85 43.43
CA VAL A 161 15.76 -25.00 42.26
C VAL A 161 15.09 -25.61 41.04
N LEU A 162 15.26 -26.93 40.85
CA LEU A 162 14.68 -27.64 39.69
C LEU A 162 13.15 -27.66 39.77
N HIS A 163 12.56 -27.89 40.96
CA HIS A 163 11.11 -27.76 41.15
C HIS A 163 10.62 -26.34 40.92
N GLY A 164 11.31 -25.32 41.44
CA GLY A 164 10.93 -23.93 41.20
C GLY A 164 11.00 -23.49 39.73
N LEU A 165 11.88 -24.10 38.93
CA LEU A 165 11.93 -23.87 37.47
C LEU A 165 10.80 -24.58 36.71
N LEU A 166 10.41 -25.79 37.17
CA LEU A 166 9.27 -26.51 36.61
C LEU A 166 7.96 -25.78 36.91
N ASP A 167 7.75 -25.40 38.18
CA ASP A 167 6.59 -24.61 38.59
C ASP A 167 6.50 -23.30 37.80
N ALA A 168 7.63 -22.62 37.58
CA ALA A 168 7.67 -21.41 36.72
C ALA A 168 7.29 -21.66 35.26
N CYS A 169 7.59 -22.85 34.70
CA CYS A 169 7.16 -23.20 33.34
C CYS A 169 5.65 -23.45 33.28
N ASP A 170 5.08 -24.12 34.31
CA ASP A 170 3.64 -24.37 34.37
C ASP A 170 2.84 -23.09 34.64
N ASP A 171 3.32 -22.24 35.56
CA ASP A 171 2.75 -20.90 35.78
C ASP A 171 2.80 -20.04 34.54
N LEU A 172 3.89 -20.10 33.76
CA LEU A 172 4.04 -19.35 32.52
C LEU A 172 3.02 -19.79 31.44
N GLU A 173 2.78 -21.10 31.32
CA GLU A 173 1.77 -21.64 30.41
C GLU A 173 0.36 -21.16 30.78
N ALA A 174 0.05 -21.16 32.07
CA ALA A 174 -1.21 -20.65 32.62
C ALA A 174 -1.39 -19.14 32.33
N LEU A 175 -0.36 -18.32 32.61
CA LEU A 175 -0.39 -16.88 32.38
C LEU A 175 -0.52 -16.54 30.90
N ILE A 176 0.10 -17.29 30.00
CA ILE A 176 -0.05 -17.14 28.54
C ILE A 176 -1.47 -17.48 28.12
N ALA A 177 -2.05 -18.56 28.62
CA ALA A 177 -3.43 -18.97 28.34
C ALA A 177 -4.44 -17.94 28.84
N GLU A 178 -4.22 -17.34 29.99
CA GLU A 178 -5.04 -16.27 30.58
C GLU A 178 -4.82 -14.90 29.94
N ARG A 179 -3.89 -14.77 29.00
CA ARG A 179 -3.47 -13.50 28.36
C ARG A 179 -2.91 -12.44 29.32
N ARG A 180 -2.36 -12.87 30.47
CA ARG A 180 -1.69 -12.02 31.45
C ARG A 180 -0.24 -11.77 31.04
N PHE A 181 -0.03 -11.11 29.89
CA PHE A 181 1.27 -10.99 29.24
C PHE A 181 2.32 -10.24 30.07
N VAL A 182 1.90 -9.25 30.87
CA VAL A 182 2.82 -8.48 31.72
C VAL A 182 3.48 -9.39 32.75
N GLU A 183 2.69 -10.21 33.43
CA GLU A 183 3.15 -11.12 34.44
C GLU A 183 3.97 -12.26 33.82
N ALA A 184 3.56 -12.76 32.67
CA ALA A 184 4.31 -13.76 31.92
C ALA A 184 5.73 -13.28 31.55
N VAL A 185 5.87 -12.04 31.03
CA VAL A 185 7.18 -11.46 30.71
C VAL A 185 8.01 -11.22 31.96
N GLN A 186 7.41 -10.76 33.05
CA GLN A 186 8.10 -10.61 34.35
C GLN A 186 8.61 -11.95 34.86
N LEU A 187 7.80 -13.02 34.79
CA LEU A 187 8.20 -14.36 35.18
C LEU A 187 9.37 -14.88 34.33
N ILE A 188 9.33 -14.69 32.98
CA ILE A 188 10.43 -15.07 32.10
C ILE A 188 11.71 -14.31 32.45
N THR A 189 11.65 -13.00 32.68
CA THR A 189 12.83 -12.19 32.97
C THR A 189 13.43 -12.55 34.35
N THR A 190 12.60 -12.75 35.37
CA THR A 190 13.06 -13.18 36.70
C THR A 190 13.66 -14.57 36.66
N THR A 191 13.03 -15.51 35.93
CA THR A 191 13.54 -16.88 35.78
C THR A 191 14.85 -16.91 34.99
N ARG A 192 14.98 -16.15 33.92
CA ARG A 192 16.24 -16.00 33.15
C ARG A 192 17.38 -15.45 34.05
N ASN A 193 17.10 -14.44 34.85
CA ASN A 193 18.09 -13.84 35.74
C ASN A 193 18.54 -14.83 36.83
N LYS A 194 17.60 -15.56 37.47
CA LYS A 194 17.93 -16.62 38.41
C LYS A 194 18.81 -17.68 37.78
N VAL A 195 18.42 -18.15 36.60
CA VAL A 195 19.18 -19.14 35.86
C VAL A 195 20.57 -18.63 35.46
N ALA A 196 20.71 -17.37 35.07
CA ALA A 196 22.01 -16.78 34.71
C ALA A 196 22.95 -16.71 35.95
N GLN A 197 22.40 -16.42 37.13
CA GLN A 197 23.15 -16.41 38.40
C GLN A 197 23.59 -17.82 38.82
N GLU A 198 22.74 -18.80 38.68
CA GLU A 198 23.02 -20.17 39.07
C GLU A 198 23.85 -20.96 38.06
N ASN A 199 23.74 -20.67 36.76
CA ASN A 199 24.61 -21.26 35.73
C ASN A 199 26.10 -21.03 36.01
N ALA A 200 26.47 -19.90 36.60
CA ALA A 200 27.86 -19.65 37.01
C ALA A 200 28.34 -20.67 38.08
N ILE A 201 27.45 -21.14 38.89
CA ILE A 201 27.74 -22.13 39.97
C ILE A 201 27.70 -23.56 39.42
N TRP A 202 26.75 -23.86 38.50
CA TRP A 202 26.50 -25.21 37.99
C TRP A 202 27.43 -25.64 36.87
N PHE A 203 27.94 -24.70 36.04
CA PHE A 203 28.98 -25.02 35.06
C PHE A 203 30.34 -25.37 35.71
N ALA A 204 30.53 -24.99 36.97
CA ALA A 204 31.73 -25.36 37.71
C ALA A 204 31.67 -26.81 38.25
N SER A 205 30.47 -27.42 38.37
CA SER A 205 30.31 -28.81 38.76
C SER A 205 30.03 -29.70 37.54
N ASN A 206 31.04 -30.47 37.17
CA ASN A 206 31.09 -31.35 35.98
C ASN A 206 30.18 -32.59 36.13
N ASN A 207 28.85 -32.45 36.24
CA ASN A 207 27.95 -33.59 36.47
C ASN A 207 26.94 -33.83 35.34
N SER A 208 26.71 -35.10 35.06
CA SER A 208 25.82 -35.69 34.04
C SER A 208 24.33 -35.33 34.14
N ASN A 209 23.94 -34.45 35.06
CA ASN A 209 22.56 -34.01 35.31
C ASN A 209 22.07 -32.90 34.33
N ASN A 210 22.86 -32.59 33.31
CA ASN A 210 22.58 -31.52 32.34
C ASN A 210 21.38 -31.79 31.43
N GLN A 211 20.85 -33.03 31.38
CA GLN A 211 19.79 -33.38 30.42
C GLN A 211 18.41 -32.85 30.86
N THR A 212 18.05 -33.00 32.12
CA THR A 212 16.79 -32.50 32.69
C THR A 212 16.75 -30.98 32.71
N LEU A 213 17.83 -30.34 33.11
CA LEU A 213 17.97 -28.88 33.03
C LEU A 213 17.84 -28.37 31.58
N ARG A 214 18.49 -29.04 30.65
CA ARG A 214 18.37 -28.67 29.21
C ARG A 214 16.94 -28.81 28.71
N GLN A 215 16.16 -29.79 29.19
CA GLN A 215 14.74 -29.94 28.81
C GLN A 215 13.89 -28.81 29.40
N ILE A 216 14.09 -28.43 30.66
CA ILE A 216 13.39 -27.32 31.29
C ILE A 216 13.73 -25.99 30.57
N PHE A 217 15.00 -25.78 30.24
CA PHE A 217 15.40 -24.60 29.46
C PHE A 217 14.76 -24.57 28.09
N ARG A 218 14.68 -25.71 27.40
CA ARG A 218 13.97 -25.76 26.10
C ARG A 218 12.50 -25.44 26.28
N ARG A 219 11.83 -25.95 27.33
CA ARG A 219 10.42 -25.64 27.60
C ARG A 219 10.24 -24.14 27.90
N LEU A 220 11.08 -23.57 28.76
CA LEU A 220 11.06 -22.13 29.03
C LEU A 220 11.31 -21.30 27.78
N GLN A 221 12.27 -21.71 26.95
CA GLN A 221 12.56 -21.04 25.68
C GLN A 221 11.40 -21.16 24.70
N ASN A 222 10.77 -22.32 24.59
CA ASN A 222 9.59 -22.52 23.75
C ASN A 222 8.41 -21.66 24.20
N ASN A 223 8.15 -21.59 25.50
CA ASN A 223 7.10 -20.75 26.05
C ASN A 223 7.39 -19.26 25.83
N ALA A 224 8.65 -18.84 25.98
CA ALA A 224 9.07 -17.48 25.68
C ALA A 224 8.91 -17.13 24.18
N THR A 225 9.23 -18.06 23.27
CA THR A 225 9.04 -17.86 21.82
C THR A 225 7.55 -17.85 21.44
N SER A 226 6.74 -18.69 22.07
CA SER A 226 5.27 -18.69 21.89
C SER A 226 4.65 -17.37 22.35
N LEU A 227 5.03 -16.89 23.54
CA LEU A 227 4.59 -15.59 24.05
C LEU A 227 5.02 -14.44 23.12
N ALA A 228 6.28 -14.47 22.67
CA ALA A 228 6.80 -13.48 21.74
C ALA A 228 6.01 -13.47 20.41
N ALA A 229 5.69 -14.66 19.87
CA ALA A 229 4.88 -14.79 18.67
C ALA A 229 3.46 -14.22 18.84
N LEU A 230 2.83 -14.46 20.00
CA LEU A 230 1.52 -13.89 20.32
C LEU A 230 1.58 -12.36 20.42
N LEU A 231 2.56 -11.81 21.13
CA LEU A 231 2.75 -10.37 21.27
C LEU A 231 3.07 -9.69 19.93
N ILE A 232 3.88 -10.32 19.07
CA ILE A 232 4.18 -9.82 17.72
C ILE A 232 2.91 -9.84 16.86
N ASN A 233 2.09 -10.87 16.96
CA ASN A 233 0.83 -10.94 16.23
C ASN A 233 -0.17 -9.88 16.71
N GLU A 234 -0.25 -9.63 18.02
CA GLU A 234 -1.03 -8.53 18.57
C GLU A 234 -0.54 -7.18 18.06
N LEU A 235 0.77 -6.94 18.05
CA LEU A 235 1.39 -5.70 17.54
C LEU A 235 1.12 -5.46 16.05
N ARG A 236 0.98 -6.52 15.25
CA ARG A 236 0.63 -6.43 13.83
C ARG A 236 -0.81 -5.98 13.58
N ASN A 237 -1.67 -5.99 14.60
CA ASN A 237 -3.05 -5.55 14.47
C ASN A 237 -3.11 -4.02 14.28
N PRO A 238 -3.58 -3.50 13.11
CA PRO A 238 -3.61 -2.07 12.85
C PRO A 238 -4.66 -1.31 13.69
N ALA A 239 -5.58 -2.01 14.34
CA ALA A 239 -6.63 -1.42 15.18
C ALA A 239 -6.21 -1.23 16.63
N LEU A 240 -4.98 -1.62 17.02
CA LEU A 240 -4.49 -1.51 18.39
C LEU A 240 -4.33 -0.03 18.78
N LYS A 241 -4.80 0.32 19.98
CA LYS A 241 -4.66 1.67 20.52
C LYS A 241 -3.19 2.00 20.84
N LYS A 242 -2.85 3.28 20.84
CA LYS A 242 -1.47 3.75 21.07
C LYS A 242 -0.90 3.26 22.40
N ASP A 243 -1.68 3.32 23.48
CA ASP A 243 -1.24 2.93 24.81
C ASP A 243 -0.99 1.41 24.90
N GLU A 244 -1.87 0.62 24.30
CA GLU A 244 -1.72 -0.83 24.19
C GLU A 244 -0.50 -1.19 23.31
N THR A 245 -0.31 -0.48 22.18
CA THR A 245 0.87 -0.62 21.33
C THR A 245 2.16 -0.37 22.11
N GLY A 246 2.21 0.70 22.90
CA GLY A 246 3.36 1.03 23.74
C GLY A 246 3.65 -0.04 24.79
N LEU A 247 2.61 -0.62 25.41
CA LEU A 247 2.75 -1.71 26.36
C LEU A 247 3.34 -2.96 25.69
N VAL A 248 2.77 -3.38 24.56
CA VAL A 248 3.24 -4.58 23.83
C VAL A 248 4.69 -4.41 23.37
N ILE A 249 5.05 -3.23 22.83
CA ILE A 249 6.43 -2.93 22.45
C ILE A 249 7.37 -3.05 23.66
N LYS A 250 7.00 -2.47 24.80
CA LYS A 250 7.80 -2.55 26.02
C LYS A 250 8.04 -3.99 26.46
N LEU A 251 7.02 -4.84 26.42
CA LEU A 251 7.12 -6.25 26.77
C LEU A 251 8.07 -7.01 25.81
N LEU A 252 7.96 -6.77 24.49
CA LEU A 252 8.83 -7.38 23.49
C LEU A 252 10.30 -6.92 23.63
N LEU A 253 10.53 -5.65 23.97
CA LEU A 253 11.86 -5.13 24.24
C LEU A 253 12.48 -5.77 25.49
N GLN A 254 11.70 -6.03 26.53
CA GLN A 254 12.14 -6.78 27.73
C GLN A 254 12.53 -8.21 27.39
N LEU A 255 11.91 -8.83 26.38
CA LEU A 255 12.30 -10.15 25.87
C LEU A 255 13.56 -10.10 24.97
N GLY A 256 14.07 -8.91 24.62
CA GLY A 256 15.27 -8.72 23.79
C GLY A 256 15.02 -8.82 22.29
N LEU A 257 13.77 -8.70 21.83
CA LEU A 257 13.36 -8.89 20.43
C LEU A 257 13.23 -7.56 19.68
N THR A 258 14.21 -6.67 19.80
CA THR A 258 14.15 -5.29 19.28
C THR A 258 13.87 -5.24 17.78
N GLN A 259 14.60 -5.99 16.96
CA GLN A 259 14.45 -5.97 15.49
C GLN A 259 13.05 -6.47 15.05
N GLN A 260 12.62 -7.62 15.58
CA GLN A 260 11.32 -8.20 15.24
C GLN A 260 10.17 -7.27 15.67
N THR A 261 10.33 -6.59 16.80
CA THR A 261 9.36 -5.60 17.30
C THR A 261 9.24 -4.40 16.36
N GLN A 262 10.37 -3.88 15.87
CA GLN A 262 10.39 -2.78 14.90
C GLN A 262 9.69 -3.17 13.59
N GLU A 263 10.04 -4.33 13.03
CA GLU A 263 9.43 -4.84 11.81
C GLU A 263 7.91 -5.03 11.96
N ALA A 264 7.46 -5.63 13.07
CA ALA A 264 6.05 -5.83 13.36
C ALA A 264 5.29 -4.50 13.52
N TYR A 265 5.87 -3.54 14.23
CA TYR A 265 5.29 -2.21 14.40
C TYR A 265 5.15 -1.48 13.06
N LEU A 266 6.21 -1.43 12.26
CA LEU A 266 6.19 -0.78 10.95
C LEU A 266 5.24 -1.49 9.98
N GLN A 267 5.15 -2.82 10.05
CA GLN A 267 4.17 -3.59 9.27
C GLN A 267 2.73 -3.25 9.67
N SER A 268 2.44 -3.09 10.97
CA SER A 268 1.12 -2.65 11.46
C SER A 268 0.74 -1.28 10.88
N LYS A 269 1.68 -0.32 10.88
CA LYS A 269 1.45 1.02 10.33
C LYS A 269 1.24 0.99 8.80
N ARG A 270 2.00 0.17 8.08
CA ARG A 270 1.78 -0.08 6.65
C ARG A 270 0.37 -0.62 6.38
N MET A 271 -0.06 -1.60 7.14
CA MET A 271 -1.41 -2.16 7.02
C MET A 271 -2.51 -1.13 7.31
N TYR A 272 -2.29 -0.27 8.31
CA TYR A 272 -3.20 0.83 8.60
C TYR A 272 -3.35 1.79 7.41
N ILE A 273 -2.23 2.31 6.89
CA ILE A 273 -2.21 3.22 5.73
C ILE A 273 -2.92 2.58 4.54
N HIS A 274 -2.59 1.32 4.24
CA HIS A 274 -3.16 0.61 3.11
C HIS A 274 -4.67 0.38 3.25
N ASN A 275 -5.14 0.02 4.44
CA ASN A 275 -6.56 -0.18 4.72
C ASN A 275 -7.35 1.14 4.64
N GLU A 276 -6.80 2.25 5.16
CA GLU A 276 -7.44 3.56 5.06
C GLU A 276 -7.42 4.10 3.62
N ALA A 277 -6.31 3.91 2.88
CA ALA A 277 -6.23 4.31 1.48
C ALA A 277 -7.27 3.59 0.59
N ARG A 278 -7.57 2.32 0.89
CA ARG A 278 -8.63 1.57 0.18
C ARG A 278 -10.04 2.10 0.41
N LYS A 279 -10.27 2.82 1.49
CA LYS A 279 -11.59 3.44 1.78
C LYS A 279 -11.81 4.71 0.98
N LEU A 280 -10.73 5.35 0.49
CA LEU A 280 -10.82 6.55 -0.31
C LEU A 280 -11.44 6.23 -1.68
N LYS A 281 -12.52 6.93 -2.01
CA LYS A 281 -13.22 6.77 -3.29
C LYS A 281 -12.85 7.92 -4.22
N PHE A 282 -12.56 7.59 -5.46
CA PHE A 282 -12.37 8.59 -6.50
C PHE A 282 -13.74 9.09 -7.00
N GLU A 283 -14.12 10.30 -6.66
CA GLU A 283 -15.40 10.94 -7.02
C GLU A 283 -15.34 11.78 -8.30
N GLY A 284 -14.27 11.65 -9.10
CA GLY A 284 -14.06 12.42 -10.33
C GLY A 284 -13.17 13.65 -10.17
N ASP A 285 -12.92 14.14 -8.96
CA ASP A 285 -11.99 15.23 -8.67
C ASP A 285 -10.60 14.70 -8.32
N ILE A 286 -9.66 14.91 -9.25
CA ILE A 286 -8.26 14.49 -9.12
C ILE A 286 -7.58 15.19 -7.94
N PHE A 287 -7.82 16.49 -7.78
CA PHE A 287 -7.17 17.28 -6.75
C PHE A 287 -7.62 16.85 -5.35
N LYS A 288 -8.94 16.74 -5.14
CA LYS A 288 -9.53 16.32 -3.86
C LYS A 288 -9.05 14.92 -3.45
N TYR A 289 -9.09 13.95 -4.37
CA TYR A 289 -8.61 12.59 -4.11
C TYR A 289 -7.13 12.57 -3.72
N THR A 290 -6.29 13.30 -4.47
CA THR A 290 -4.84 13.37 -4.20
C THR A 290 -4.56 14.04 -2.86
N GLU A 291 -5.32 15.08 -2.50
CA GLU A 291 -5.20 15.77 -1.21
C GLU A 291 -5.55 14.85 -0.03
N GLU A 292 -6.66 14.13 -0.12
CA GLU A 292 -7.06 13.18 0.93
C GLU A 292 -6.05 12.04 1.09
N LEU A 293 -5.58 11.47 -0.03
CA LEU A 293 -4.56 10.42 -0.02
C LEU A 293 -3.22 10.93 0.52
N ALA A 294 -2.76 12.10 0.08
CA ALA A 294 -1.53 12.71 0.56
C ALA A 294 -1.61 13.01 2.06
N ARG A 295 -2.68 13.64 2.52
CA ARG A 295 -2.89 13.91 3.95
C ARG A 295 -2.85 12.63 4.78
N LEU A 296 -3.53 11.57 4.35
CA LEU A 296 -3.50 10.29 5.04
C LEU A 296 -2.07 9.74 5.16
N VAL A 297 -1.36 9.63 4.04
CA VAL A 297 -0.02 9.01 4.00
C VAL A 297 1.00 9.84 4.75
N PHE A 298 1.09 11.15 4.48
CA PHE A 298 2.11 12.01 5.09
C PHE A 298 1.90 12.20 6.59
N THR A 299 0.64 12.36 7.06
CA THR A 299 0.34 12.43 8.49
C THR A 299 0.65 11.09 9.19
N SER A 300 0.38 9.96 8.51
CA SER A 300 0.71 8.64 9.07
C SER A 300 2.22 8.42 9.14
N ILE A 301 2.99 8.85 8.14
CA ILE A 301 4.46 8.81 8.16
C ILE A 301 4.98 9.67 9.32
N GLU A 302 4.52 10.92 9.43
CA GLU A 302 4.92 11.85 10.47
C GLU A 302 4.68 11.29 11.88
N THR A 303 3.46 10.83 12.15
CA THR A 303 3.10 10.26 13.45
C THR A 303 3.86 8.98 13.75
N THR A 304 4.04 8.11 12.75
CA THR A 304 4.83 6.87 12.91
C THR A 304 6.29 7.17 13.23
N CYS A 305 6.90 8.15 12.57
CA CYS A 305 8.28 8.54 12.85
C CYS A 305 8.46 9.11 14.25
N LYS A 306 7.52 9.96 14.71
CA LYS A 306 7.52 10.49 16.08
C LYS A 306 7.37 9.39 17.12
N ASP A 307 6.41 8.50 16.92
CA ASP A 307 6.17 7.37 17.83
C ASP A 307 7.35 6.39 17.83
N PHE A 308 7.93 6.12 16.65
CA PHE A 308 9.10 5.24 16.53
C PHE A 308 10.32 5.77 17.29
N GLN A 309 10.58 7.07 17.26
CA GLN A 309 11.66 7.70 18.02
C GLN A 309 11.45 7.57 19.55
N VAL A 310 10.19 7.62 19.99
CA VAL A 310 9.84 7.44 21.41
C VAL A 310 10.01 5.97 21.85
N PHE A 311 9.58 5.02 21.02
CA PHE A 311 9.62 3.60 21.37
C PHE A 311 11.03 2.99 21.19
N PHE A 312 11.82 3.51 20.25
CA PHE A 312 13.13 2.97 19.88
C PHE A 312 14.19 4.09 19.85
N PRO A 313 14.66 4.56 21.02
CA PRO A 313 15.57 5.71 21.11
C PRO A 313 16.98 5.44 20.56
N ASP A 314 17.37 4.18 20.36
CA ASP A 314 18.71 3.79 19.93
C ASP A 314 19.01 4.20 18.49
N SER A 315 20.22 4.73 18.24
CA SER A 315 20.63 5.24 16.95
C SER A 315 20.75 4.18 15.83
N THR A 316 20.96 2.92 16.20
CA THR A 316 21.06 1.79 15.24
C THR A 316 19.73 1.47 14.54
N THR A 317 18.63 1.99 15.07
CA THR A 317 17.27 1.71 14.57
C THR A 317 16.80 2.67 13.48
N LYS A 318 17.52 3.78 13.25
CA LYS A 318 17.11 4.83 12.30
C LYS A 318 17.02 4.36 10.84
N SER A 319 17.82 3.36 10.46
CA SER A 319 17.79 2.82 9.09
C SER A 319 16.47 2.12 8.77
N ALA A 320 15.88 1.40 9.72
CA ALA A 320 14.61 0.68 9.52
C ALA A 320 13.45 1.63 9.19
N ILE A 321 13.34 2.75 9.90
CA ILE A 321 12.29 3.75 9.65
C ILE A 321 12.48 4.47 8.31
N ILE A 322 13.73 4.77 7.91
CA ILE A 322 14.03 5.42 6.62
C ILE A 322 13.65 4.49 5.45
N ILE A 323 14.02 3.20 5.55
CA ILE A 323 13.64 2.21 4.55
C ILE A 323 12.11 2.10 4.47
N TRP A 324 11.44 2.02 5.61
CA TRP A 324 9.97 1.96 5.66
C TRP A 324 9.33 3.21 5.02
N CYS A 325 9.80 4.43 5.35
CA CYS A 325 9.30 5.66 4.72
C CYS A 325 9.46 5.63 3.19
N THR A 326 10.60 5.13 2.70
CA THR A 326 10.87 5.01 1.27
C THR A 326 9.89 4.01 0.60
N GLU A 327 9.61 2.90 1.25
CA GLU A 327 8.63 1.92 0.74
C GLU A 327 7.19 2.46 0.75
N GLU A 328 6.81 3.23 1.78
CA GLU A 328 5.50 3.90 1.80
C GLU A 328 5.39 4.97 0.70
N MET A 329 6.47 5.69 0.39
CA MET A 329 6.51 6.61 -0.75
C MET A 329 6.34 5.89 -2.09
N LYS A 330 6.96 4.71 -2.26
CA LYS A 330 6.75 3.86 -3.45
C LYS A 330 5.29 3.39 -3.56
N ALA A 331 4.69 2.96 -2.46
CA ALA A 331 3.29 2.56 -2.43
C ALA A 331 2.33 3.73 -2.77
N PHE A 332 2.60 4.91 -2.20
CA PHE A 332 1.87 6.13 -2.49
C PHE A 332 1.94 6.51 -3.97
N THR A 333 3.15 6.51 -4.56
CA THR A 333 3.33 6.83 -5.98
C THR A 333 2.68 5.79 -6.90
N ALA A 334 2.64 4.52 -6.52
CA ALA A 334 1.91 3.49 -7.26
C ALA A 334 0.40 3.77 -7.29
N LEU A 335 -0.19 4.23 -6.18
CA LEU A 335 -1.59 4.66 -6.14
C LEU A 335 -1.83 5.91 -6.98
N LEU A 336 -0.93 6.90 -6.94
CA LEU A 336 -1.02 8.08 -7.81
C LEU A 336 -0.94 7.70 -9.28
N ARG A 337 -0.09 6.75 -9.66
CA ARG A 337 0.02 6.28 -11.05
C ARG A 337 -1.30 5.75 -11.56
N VAL A 338 -1.92 4.84 -10.84
CA VAL A 338 -3.18 4.20 -11.26
C VAL A 338 -4.36 5.15 -11.22
N HIS A 339 -4.49 5.95 -10.16
CA HIS A 339 -5.71 6.75 -9.94
C HIS A 339 -5.62 8.17 -10.48
N VAL A 340 -4.43 8.68 -10.74
CA VAL A 340 -4.22 10.07 -11.18
C VAL A 340 -3.57 10.12 -12.57
N PHE A 341 -2.36 9.62 -12.74
CA PHE A 341 -1.62 9.74 -14.01
C PHE A 341 -2.28 9.01 -15.18
N GLU A 342 -2.72 7.76 -14.99
CA GLU A 342 -3.39 6.99 -16.06
C GLU A 342 -4.73 7.61 -16.43
N ARG A 343 -5.45 8.20 -15.47
CA ARG A 343 -6.72 8.87 -15.74
C ARG A 343 -6.55 10.19 -16.47
N VAL A 344 -5.55 11.00 -16.11
CA VAL A 344 -5.25 12.26 -16.82
C VAL A 344 -4.92 12.01 -18.29
N ALA A 345 -4.28 10.89 -18.61
CA ALA A 345 -4.02 10.50 -19.98
C ALA A 345 -5.31 10.29 -20.80
N ALA A 346 -6.42 9.94 -20.14
CA ALA A 346 -7.73 9.66 -20.77
C ALA A 346 -8.68 10.86 -20.79
N TYR A 347 -8.47 11.92 -19.98
CA TYR A 347 -9.39 13.05 -19.81
C TYR A 347 -8.93 14.33 -20.54
N ASP A 348 -9.82 15.33 -20.57
CA ASP A 348 -9.67 16.63 -21.24
C ASP A 348 -8.53 17.51 -20.69
N ASN A 349 -8.30 18.65 -21.40
CA ASN A 349 -7.22 19.61 -21.13
C ASN A 349 -7.19 20.16 -19.68
N ASP A 350 -8.32 20.19 -18.97
CA ASP A 350 -8.41 20.70 -17.60
C ASP A 350 -7.87 19.70 -16.57
N ALA A 351 -7.84 18.40 -16.92
CA ALA A 351 -7.29 17.35 -16.06
C ALA A 351 -5.79 17.51 -15.81
N PHE A 352 -5.02 18.02 -16.79
CA PHE A 352 -3.58 18.27 -16.60
C PHE A 352 -3.32 19.41 -15.61
N SER A 353 -4.11 20.48 -15.64
CA SER A 353 -4.00 21.57 -14.66
C SER A 353 -4.28 21.08 -13.22
N ALA A 354 -5.29 20.20 -13.06
CA ALA A 354 -5.58 19.56 -11.79
C ALA A 354 -4.42 18.65 -11.32
N LEU A 355 -3.84 17.83 -12.22
CA LEU A 355 -2.65 17.02 -11.95
C LEU A 355 -1.48 17.88 -11.47
N SER A 356 -1.15 18.94 -12.21
CA SER A 356 -0.03 19.82 -11.90
C SER A 356 -0.16 20.44 -10.49
N ARG A 357 -1.34 20.93 -10.14
CA ARG A 357 -1.63 21.46 -8.79
C ARG A 357 -1.57 20.36 -7.72
N SER A 358 -2.07 19.16 -8.04
CA SER A 358 -2.01 18.02 -7.13
C SER A 358 -0.56 17.63 -6.82
N VAL A 359 0.29 17.53 -7.83
CA VAL A 359 1.73 17.24 -7.63
C VAL A 359 2.41 18.33 -6.83
N GLN A 360 2.13 19.60 -7.10
CA GLN A 360 2.65 20.72 -6.32
C GLN A 360 2.28 20.60 -4.84
N MET A 361 1.02 20.30 -4.55
CA MET A 361 0.52 20.11 -3.18
C MET A 361 1.24 18.94 -2.50
N VAL A 362 1.42 17.80 -3.18
CA VAL A 362 2.15 16.65 -2.66
C VAL A 362 3.60 17.01 -2.34
N LEU A 363 4.29 17.75 -3.22
CA LEU A 363 5.65 18.24 -2.97
C LEU A 363 5.72 19.22 -1.79
N LEU A 364 4.68 20.01 -1.55
CA LEU A 364 4.60 20.85 -0.35
C LEU A 364 4.49 20.02 0.93
N HIS A 365 3.72 18.93 0.91
CA HIS A 365 3.65 18.02 2.06
C HIS A 365 5.01 17.36 2.36
N THR A 366 5.81 16.99 1.35
CA THR A 366 7.16 16.45 1.61
C THR A 366 8.08 17.47 2.28
N ARG A 367 7.96 18.76 1.93
CA ARG A 367 8.74 19.84 2.58
C ARG A 367 8.41 19.98 4.06
N MET A 368 7.14 19.81 4.44
CA MET A 368 6.75 19.81 5.86
C MET A 368 7.41 18.66 6.64
N LEU A 369 7.63 17.50 5.99
CA LEU A 369 8.39 16.41 6.59
C LEU A 369 9.91 16.69 6.66
N GLU A 370 10.46 17.45 5.71
CA GLU A 370 11.85 17.88 5.71
C GLU A 370 12.19 18.75 6.93
N GLU A 371 11.26 19.61 7.37
CA GLU A 371 11.39 20.40 8.61
C GLU A 371 11.55 19.51 9.86
N GLN A 372 11.11 18.25 9.78
CA GLN A 372 11.28 17.24 10.84
C GLN A 372 12.48 16.32 10.61
N GLY A 373 13.31 16.60 9.61
CA GLY A 373 14.51 15.84 9.28
C GLY A 373 14.28 14.63 8.36
N LEU A 374 13.11 14.53 7.72
CA LEU A 374 12.76 13.46 6.77
C LEU A 374 12.83 13.97 5.33
N PHE A 375 13.96 13.82 4.68
CA PHE A 375 14.22 14.29 3.31
C PHE A 375 13.62 13.33 2.25
N LEU A 376 12.28 13.31 2.13
CA LEU A 376 11.56 12.45 1.19
C LEU A 376 11.25 13.13 -0.16
N GLY A 377 11.41 14.44 -0.27
CA GLY A 377 11.15 15.21 -1.49
C GLY A 377 11.89 14.68 -2.71
N PRO A 378 13.24 14.54 -2.69
CA PRO A 378 13.99 14.01 -3.82
C PRO A 378 13.60 12.58 -4.22
N VAL A 379 13.24 11.75 -3.25
CA VAL A 379 12.77 10.38 -3.50
C VAL A 379 11.43 10.40 -4.25
N LEU A 380 10.51 11.24 -3.81
CA LEU A 380 9.22 11.40 -4.48
C LEU A 380 9.40 11.94 -5.91
N GLU A 381 10.19 13.00 -6.09
CA GLU A 381 10.46 13.57 -7.42
C GLU A 381 11.02 12.52 -8.38
N GLN A 382 11.97 11.70 -7.93
CA GLN A 382 12.52 10.60 -8.72
C GLN A 382 11.47 9.54 -9.09
N LEU A 383 10.59 9.19 -8.14
CA LEU A 383 9.58 8.15 -8.36
C LEU A 383 8.49 8.58 -9.37
N ILE A 384 8.11 9.86 -9.38
CA ILE A 384 7.05 10.39 -10.27
C ILE A 384 7.59 10.98 -11.58
N HIS A 385 8.91 11.15 -11.71
CA HIS A 385 9.55 11.85 -12.83
C HIS A 385 9.10 11.32 -14.20
N HIS A 386 9.18 10.02 -14.42
CA HIS A 386 8.80 9.41 -15.70
C HIS A 386 7.30 9.57 -16.04
N ASP A 387 6.43 9.47 -15.01
CA ASP A 387 4.99 9.64 -15.20
C ASP A 387 4.65 11.11 -15.50
N LEU A 388 5.38 12.07 -14.89
CA LEU A 388 5.28 13.49 -15.20
C LEU A 388 5.74 13.80 -16.63
N GLU A 389 6.90 13.29 -17.05
CA GLU A 389 7.40 13.48 -18.42
C GLU A 389 6.39 12.98 -19.45
N ARG A 390 5.86 11.77 -19.27
CA ARG A 390 4.84 11.19 -20.14
C ARG A 390 3.59 12.07 -20.21
N SER A 391 3.15 12.60 -19.06
CA SER A 391 1.98 13.47 -18.98
C SER A 391 2.21 14.81 -19.69
N ILE A 392 3.40 15.41 -19.54
CA ILE A 392 3.79 16.65 -20.22
C ILE A 392 3.84 16.44 -21.74
N GLN A 393 4.45 15.36 -22.21
CA GLN A 393 4.54 15.01 -23.63
C GLN A 393 3.14 14.78 -24.23
N SER A 394 2.28 14.04 -23.53
CA SER A 394 0.89 13.83 -23.97
C SER A 394 0.13 15.16 -24.05
N TYR A 395 0.31 16.04 -23.08
CA TYR A 395 -0.33 17.35 -23.03
C TYR A 395 0.17 18.27 -24.17
N SER A 396 1.48 18.31 -24.38
CA SER A 396 2.10 19.05 -25.50
C SER A 396 1.61 18.54 -26.87
N SER A 397 1.55 17.22 -27.07
CA SER A 397 1.09 16.62 -28.33
C SER A 397 -0.36 17.00 -28.66
N ARG A 398 -1.22 17.12 -27.65
CA ARG A 398 -2.60 17.63 -27.87
C ARG A 398 -2.59 19.08 -28.34
N PHE A 399 -1.74 19.92 -27.79
CA PHE A 399 -1.60 21.32 -28.21
C PHE A 399 -1.03 21.42 -29.63
N GLN A 400 -0.05 20.60 -30.00
CA GLN A 400 0.47 20.51 -31.34
C GLN A 400 -0.64 20.19 -32.36
N HIS A 401 -1.51 19.22 -32.03
CA HIS A 401 -2.66 18.90 -32.90
C HIS A 401 -3.66 20.07 -33.04
N LEU A 402 -3.93 20.78 -31.93
CA LEU A 402 -4.79 21.96 -31.94
C LEU A 402 -4.18 23.11 -32.77
N ILE A 403 -2.86 23.31 -32.70
CA ILE A 403 -2.12 24.27 -33.49
C ILE A 403 -2.26 23.96 -34.98
N GLN A 404 -2.05 22.71 -35.39
CA GLN A 404 -2.20 22.29 -36.78
C GLN A 404 -3.63 22.55 -37.32
N LYS A 405 -4.63 22.14 -36.57
CA LYS A 405 -6.04 22.35 -36.92
C LYS A 405 -6.38 23.85 -37.08
N GLN A 406 -5.83 24.70 -36.20
CA GLN A 406 -6.09 26.14 -36.26
C GLN A 406 -5.36 26.81 -37.41
N LEU A 407 -4.17 26.32 -37.80
CA LEU A 407 -3.44 26.81 -38.97
C LEU A 407 -4.19 26.52 -40.29
N GLU A 408 -4.83 25.35 -40.36
CA GLU A 408 -5.67 25.00 -41.53
C GLU A 408 -6.94 25.86 -41.65
N ALA A 409 -7.47 26.33 -40.51
CA ALA A 409 -8.69 27.14 -40.46
C ALA A 409 -8.45 28.65 -40.53
N ASP A 410 -7.19 29.13 -40.53
CA ASP A 410 -6.88 30.57 -40.53
C ASP A 410 -7.09 31.21 -41.92
N ASP A 411 -7.78 32.32 -41.95
CA ASP A 411 -8.00 33.15 -43.14
C ASP A 411 -6.84 34.13 -43.44
N TRP A 412 -5.82 34.13 -42.58
CA TRP A 412 -4.63 34.99 -42.66
C TRP A 412 -4.95 36.50 -42.68
N THR A 413 -6.08 36.88 -42.11
CA THR A 413 -6.43 38.29 -41.96
C THR A 413 -6.02 38.79 -40.56
N THR A 414 -5.39 39.97 -40.51
CA THR A 414 -5.00 40.60 -39.24
C THR A 414 -6.17 41.36 -38.65
N GLN A 415 -6.94 40.75 -37.78
CA GLN A 415 -8.16 41.35 -37.23
C GLN A 415 -8.05 41.83 -35.78
N ARG A 416 -7.03 41.40 -35.05
CA ARG A 416 -6.96 41.65 -33.60
C ARG A 416 -5.67 42.35 -33.21
N THR A 417 -5.77 43.22 -32.20
CA THR A 417 -4.64 43.92 -31.61
C THR A 417 -4.32 43.34 -30.23
N LEU A 418 -3.09 42.89 -30.05
CA LEU A 418 -2.56 42.57 -28.72
C LEU A 418 -2.24 43.87 -28.00
N THR A 419 -3.12 44.30 -27.09
CA THR A 419 -2.84 45.41 -26.18
C THR A 419 -2.03 44.90 -25.00
N THR A 420 -0.75 45.24 -24.94
CA THR A 420 0.05 45.08 -23.71
C THR A 420 -0.28 46.21 -22.75
N ARG A 421 -0.39 45.93 -21.45
CA ARG A 421 -0.76 46.89 -20.36
C ARG A 421 0.08 48.17 -20.31
N HIS A 422 1.21 48.23 -21.03
CA HIS A 422 2.18 49.34 -21.03
C HIS A 422 2.46 49.92 -22.40
N SER A 423 1.73 49.51 -23.44
CA SER A 423 1.92 50.10 -24.80
C SER A 423 0.93 51.24 -25.01
N HIS A 424 1.46 52.39 -25.34
CA HIS A 424 0.64 53.49 -25.84
C HIS A 424 -0.18 53.05 -27.05
N ARG A 425 -1.41 53.47 -27.16
CA ARG A 425 -2.43 53.08 -28.16
C ARG A 425 -1.96 53.15 -29.64
N LYS A 426 -0.76 53.71 -29.88
CA LYS A 426 -0.16 53.83 -31.22
C LYS A 426 0.64 52.60 -31.66
N ASP A 427 1.03 51.68 -30.75
CA ASP A 427 1.86 50.51 -31.04
C ASP A 427 1.09 49.19 -30.98
N ALA A 428 -0.21 49.21 -31.33
CA ALA A 428 -1.04 48.03 -31.35
C ALA A 428 -0.59 47.06 -32.45
N LYS A 429 0.12 45.98 -32.06
CA LYS A 429 0.59 44.95 -33.00
C LYS A 429 -0.57 44.10 -33.47
N LYS A 430 -0.73 43.98 -34.81
CA LYS A 430 -1.79 43.20 -35.44
C LYS A 430 -1.37 41.73 -35.56
N ILE A 431 -2.22 40.81 -35.15
CA ILE A 431 -2.00 39.37 -35.15
C ILE A 431 -3.17 38.65 -35.84
N THR A 432 -2.93 37.51 -36.48
CA THR A 432 -3.99 36.66 -37.04
C THR A 432 -4.70 35.82 -35.99
N SER A 433 -5.75 35.12 -36.39
CA SER A 433 -6.48 34.22 -35.47
C SER A 433 -5.60 33.06 -35.01
N SER A 434 -4.79 32.43 -35.87
CA SER A 434 -3.85 31.37 -35.51
C SER A 434 -2.73 31.86 -34.61
N GLY A 435 -2.18 33.05 -34.85
CA GLY A 435 -1.16 33.65 -33.98
C GLY A 435 -1.68 33.97 -32.60
N LEU A 436 -2.91 34.49 -32.46
CA LEU A 436 -3.55 34.72 -31.17
C LEU A 436 -3.84 33.42 -30.46
N PHE A 437 -4.30 32.40 -31.18
CA PHE A 437 -4.54 31.07 -30.62
C PHE A 437 -3.26 30.44 -30.11
N MET A 438 -2.16 30.48 -30.89
CA MET A 438 -0.83 30.03 -30.45
C MET A 438 -0.38 30.73 -29.18
N TYR A 439 -0.53 32.08 -29.12
CA TYR A 439 -0.23 32.82 -27.87
C TYR A 439 -1.03 32.32 -26.67
N SER A 440 -2.33 32.08 -26.86
CA SER A 440 -3.20 31.60 -25.77
C SER A 440 -2.82 30.20 -25.30
N LEU A 441 -2.45 29.29 -26.23
CA LEU A 441 -1.99 27.94 -25.89
C LEU A 441 -0.65 27.95 -25.19
N LEU A 442 0.34 28.71 -25.66
CA LEU A 442 1.64 28.84 -25.04
C LEU A 442 1.52 29.38 -23.60
N ARG A 443 0.69 30.41 -23.42
CA ARG A 443 0.42 30.95 -22.10
C ARG A 443 -0.22 29.92 -21.18
N ARG A 444 -1.29 29.24 -21.66
CA ARG A 444 -1.96 28.19 -20.91
C ARG A 444 -1.00 27.06 -20.54
N PHE A 445 -0.20 26.60 -21.52
CA PHE A 445 0.81 25.57 -21.27
C PHE A 445 1.74 25.95 -20.11
N VAL A 446 2.35 27.16 -20.18
CA VAL A 446 3.28 27.63 -19.15
C VAL A 446 2.57 27.83 -17.80
N ASP A 447 1.33 28.35 -17.79
CA ASP A 447 0.54 28.51 -16.56
C ASP A 447 0.28 27.13 -15.92
N ASP A 448 -0.09 26.12 -16.70
CA ASP A 448 -0.42 24.79 -16.22
C ASP A 448 0.80 23.97 -15.79
N VAL A 449 1.97 24.14 -16.44
CA VAL A 449 3.20 23.42 -16.07
C VAL A 449 4.01 24.12 -14.97
N SER A 450 3.79 25.40 -14.74
CA SER A 450 4.52 26.19 -13.74
C SER A 450 4.54 25.54 -12.33
N PRO A 451 3.43 24.96 -11.82
CA PRO A 451 3.42 24.35 -10.48
C PRO A 451 4.35 23.15 -10.31
N ILE A 452 4.67 22.45 -11.42
CA ILE A 452 5.55 21.24 -11.41
C ILE A 452 6.94 21.53 -11.97
N ALA A 453 7.25 22.79 -12.27
CA ALA A 453 8.56 23.17 -12.77
C ALA A 453 9.63 22.98 -11.68
N SER A 454 10.57 22.06 -11.93
CA SER A 454 11.73 21.77 -11.09
C SER A 454 12.95 21.58 -11.98
N MET A 455 14.13 21.48 -11.40
CA MET A 455 15.37 21.21 -12.15
C MET A 455 15.27 19.92 -12.97
N GLN A 456 14.55 18.91 -12.47
CA GLN A 456 14.40 17.62 -13.14
C GLN A 456 13.39 17.67 -14.29
N THR A 457 12.28 18.38 -14.15
CA THR A 457 11.21 18.45 -15.16
C THR A 457 11.46 19.51 -16.23
N LEU A 458 12.29 20.51 -15.93
CA LEU A 458 12.53 21.64 -16.81
C LEU A 458 13.00 21.27 -18.23
N PRO A 459 13.94 20.32 -18.44
CA PRO A 459 14.36 19.93 -19.78
C PRO A 459 13.17 19.45 -20.64
N CYS A 460 12.30 18.63 -20.07
CA CYS A 460 11.10 18.13 -20.73
C CYS A 460 10.11 19.27 -21.06
N LEU A 461 9.92 20.22 -20.13
CA LEU A 461 9.06 21.38 -20.33
C LEU A 461 9.55 22.29 -21.45
N LEU A 462 10.87 22.55 -21.51
CA LEU A 462 11.48 23.36 -22.54
C LEU A 462 11.46 22.67 -23.90
N GLN A 463 11.68 21.35 -23.94
CA GLN A 463 11.55 20.55 -25.15
C GLN A 463 10.12 20.59 -25.69
N ALA A 464 9.12 20.40 -24.83
CA ALA A 464 7.71 20.51 -25.22
C ALA A 464 7.36 21.90 -25.78
N LEU A 465 7.89 22.96 -25.18
CA LEU A 465 7.73 24.34 -25.67
C LEU A 465 8.36 24.52 -27.06
N LEU A 466 9.58 24.01 -27.26
CA LEU A 466 10.29 24.03 -28.53
C LEU A 466 9.49 23.30 -29.63
N GLU A 467 8.98 22.12 -29.35
CA GLU A 467 8.18 21.32 -30.26
C GLU A 467 6.86 22.02 -30.67
N MET A 468 6.21 22.73 -29.75
CA MET A 468 5.03 23.52 -30.05
C MET A 468 5.38 24.67 -31.04
N TYR A 469 6.51 25.37 -30.84
CA TYR A 469 6.99 26.39 -31.78
C TYR A 469 7.36 25.77 -33.12
N GLN A 470 8.08 24.66 -33.16
CA GLN A 470 8.42 23.94 -34.39
C GLN A 470 7.18 23.54 -35.17
N THR A 471 6.14 23.01 -34.50
CA THR A 471 4.87 22.64 -35.12
C THR A 471 4.19 23.86 -35.77
N TYR A 472 4.16 24.99 -35.06
CA TYR A 472 3.56 26.22 -35.61
C TYR A 472 4.36 26.76 -36.80
N LEU A 473 5.70 26.85 -36.68
CA LEU A 473 6.56 27.37 -37.74
C LEU A 473 6.56 26.48 -38.99
N SER A 474 6.61 25.15 -38.82
CA SER A 474 6.50 24.20 -39.94
C SER A 474 5.15 24.27 -40.64
N GLY A 475 4.08 24.51 -39.91
CA GLY A 475 2.76 24.75 -40.47
C GLY A 475 2.72 26.07 -41.29
N LEU A 476 3.39 27.14 -40.83
CA LEU A 476 3.52 28.38 -41.57
C LEU A 476 4.33 28.20 -42.87
N THR A 477 5.44 27.41 -42.86
CA THR A 477 6.18 27.08 -44.08
C THR A 477 5.31 26.36 -45.09
N THR A 478 4.55 25.37 -44.65
CA THR A 478 3.62 24.62 -45.53
C THR A 478 2.55 25.54 -46.15
N VAL A 479 2.05 26.52 -45.40
CA VAL A 479 1.10 27.53 -45.92
C VAL A 479 1.74 28.41 -46.97
N LEU A 480 2.98 28.84 -46.76
CA LEU A 480 3.73 29.64 -47.73
C LEU A 480 4.02 28.84 -49.01
N GLU A 481 4.48 27.62 -48.92
CA GLU A 481 4.80 26.72 -50.05
C GLU A 481 3.56 26.35 -50.86
N ARG A 482 2.42 26.11 -50.25
CA ARG A 482 1.15 25.84 -50.92
C ARG A 482 0.57 27.07 -51.61
N GLY A 483 1.20 28.23 -51.45
CA GLY A 483 0.75 29.48 -52.07
C GLY A 483 -0.60 29.97 -51.55
N LEU A 484 -1.02 29.52 -50.39
CA LEU A 484 -2.26 29.97 -49.73
C LEU A 484 -2.15 31.44 -49.28
N ALA A 485 -0.92 31.95 -49.14
CA ALA A 485 -0.61 33.34 -48.79
C ALA A 485 -0.14 34.16 -50.00
N LYS A 486 -0.81 34.03 -51.16
CA LYS A 486 -0.44 34.72 -52.44
C LYS A 486 -0.55 36.24 -52.37
N LYS A 487 -1.30 36.80 -51.44
CA LYS A 487 -1.45 38.25 -51.30
C LYS A 487 -0.34 38.80 -50.40
N PRO A 488 0.35 39.91 -50.78
CA PRO A 488 1.44 40.49 -49.99
C PRO A 488 1.01 40.86 -48.53
N LYS A 489 -0.26 41.18 -48.34
CA LYS A 489 -0.84 41.44 -47.01
C LYS A 489 -0.84 40.21 -46.10
N GLN A 490 -1.06 39.00 -46.63
CA GLN A 490 -1.07 37.74 -45.87
C GLN A 490 0.34 37.37 -45.44
N GLY A 491 1.31 37.53 -46.31
CA GLY A 491 2.70 37.33 -45.95
C GLY A 491 3.20 38.30 -44.87
N MET A 492 2.75 39.57 -44.87
CA MET A 492 3.03 40.52 -43.78
C MET A 492 2.38 40.06 -42.45
N ALA A 493 1.20 39.46 -42.49
CA ALA A 493 0.51 38.94 -41.32
C ALA A 493 1.29 37.78 -40.66
N ILE A 494 1.84 36.86 -41.48
CA ILE A 494 2.69 35.75 -40.99
C ILE A 494 3.94 36.30 -40.31
N SER A 495 4.66 37.25 -40.93
CA SER A 495 5.83 37.86 -40.29
C SER A 495 5.48 38.61 -39.02
N SER A 496 4.31 39.28 -38.97
CA SER A 496 3.84 39.91 -37.73
C SER A 496 3.61 38.92 -36.62
N ASN A 497 3.01 37.76 -36.94
CA ASN A 497 2.84 36.68 -35.93
C ASN A 497 4.16 36.20 -35.37
N ILE A 498 5.15 35.90 -36.23
CA ILE A 498 6.48 35.43 -35.84
C ILE A 498 7.15 36.46 -34.94
N ASN A 499 7.21 37.72 -35.37
CA ASN A 499 7.84 38.80 -34.60
C ASN A 499 7.20 39.04 -33.24
N ILE A 500 5.87 38.86 -33.12
CA ILE A 500 5.15 38.96 -31.84
C ILE A 500 5.45 37.76 -30.92
N LEU A 501 5.38 36.55 -31.47
CA LEU A 501 5.63 35.33 -30.71
C LEU A 501 7.06 35.24 -30.20
N GLU A 502 8.05 35.62 -31.03
CA GLU A 502 9.46 35.63 -30.65
C GLU A 502 9.82 36.81 -29.74
N GLY A 503 9.49 38.05 -30.15
CA GLY A 503 9.96 39.25 -29.49
C GLY A 503 9.21 39.60 -28.19
N ASP A 504 7.92 39.31 -28.13
CA ASP A 504 7.08 39.70 -26.98
C ASP A 504 6.68 38.51 -26.10
N VAL A 505 6.26 37.40 -26.73
CA VAL A 505 5.67 36.27 -26.00
C VAL A 505 6.76 35.39 -25.34
N LEU A 506 7.71 34.90 -26.10
CA LEU A 506 8.78 34.03 -25.65
C LEU A 506 9.57 34.59 -24.45
N PRO A 507 10.00 35.87 -24.43
CA PRO A 507 10.68 36.43 -23.26
C PRO A 507 9.80 36.52 -22.01
N ARG A 508 8.48 36.64 -22.16
CA ARG A 508 7.55 36.63 -21.01
C ARG A 508 7.39 35.25 -20.42
N LEU A 509 7.24 34.23 -21.27
CA LEU A 509 7.15 32.84 -20.86
C LEU A 509 8.43 32.39 -20.15
N CYS A 510 9.61 32.72 -20.72
CA CYS A 510 10.89 32.41 -20.09
C CYS A 510 11.05 33.09 -18.72
N ARG A 511 10.59 34.34 -18.57
CA ARG A 511 10.60 35.03 -17.27
C ARG A 511 9.65 34.40 -16.27
N GLN A 512 8.51 33.92 -16.71
CA GLN A 512 7.54 33.23 -15.86
C GLN A 512 8.13 31.91 -15.33
N LEU A 513 8.70 31.07 -16.17
CA LEU A 513 9.37 29.83 -15.77
C LEU A 513 10.50 30.09 -14.78
N LYS A 514 11.33 31.13 -15.01
CA LYS A 514 12.40 31.51 -14.08
C LYS A 514 11.92 31.93 -12.69
N ARG A 515 10.71 32.51 -12.59
CA ARG A 515 10.18 32.97 -11.29
C ARG A 515 9.69 31.83 -10.40
N VAL A 516 9.31 30.73 -10.98
CA VAL A 516 8.75 29.57 -10.24
C VAL A 516 9.86 28.72 -9.63
N LEU A 517 11.05 28.72 -10.21
CA LEU A 517 12.19 27.92 -9.78
C LEU A 517 12.87 28.51 -8.55
N ARG A 518 13.46 27.64 -7.74
CA ARG A 518 14.17 28.01 -6.50
C ARG A 518 15.37 28.92 -6.83
N GLU A 519 15.73 29.82 -5.90
CA GLU A 519 16.85 30.75 -6.08
C GLU A 519 18.18 30.03 -6.36
N GLU A 520 18.40 28.88 -5.70
CA GLU A 520 19.60 28.06 -5.85
C GLU A 520 19.75 27.44 -7.25
N GLU A 521 18.62 27.15 -7.90
CA GLU A 521 18.55 26.52 -9.23
C GLU A 521 18.68 27.54 -10.37
N LYS A 522 18.46 28.83 -10.11
CA LYS A 522 18.32 29.88 -11.13
C LYS A 522 19.56 30.07 -12.03
N GLY A 523 20.76 29.74 -11.54
CA GLY A 523 22.00 29.85 -12.30
C GLY A 523 22.07 28.85 -13.48
N GLN A 524 21.95 27.57 -13.19
CA GLN A 524 22.01 26.49 -14.19
C GLN A 524 20.78 26.50 -15.11
N VAL A 525 19.62 26.75 -14.55
CA VAL A 525 18.36 26.88 -15.29
C VAL A 525 18.39 28.06 -16.25
N GLY A 526 19.05 29.16 -15.87
CA GLY A 526 19.19 30.34 -16.71
C GLY A 526 19.84 30.04 -18.05
N SER A 527 20.89 29.22 -18.06
CA SER A 527 21.58 28.80 -19.29
C SER A 527 20.72 27.91 -20.17
N LEU A 528 19.98 26.96 -19.59
CA LEU A 528 19.10 26.06 -20.34
C LEU A 528 17.92 26.81 -21.00
N ILE A 529 17.24 27.68 -20.25
CA ILE A 529 16.19 28.55 -20.79
C ILE A 529 16.72 29.46 -21.90
N GLN A 530 17.94 29.99 -21.75
CA GLN A 530 18.57 30.84 -22.76
C GLN A 530 18.91 30.05 -24.03
N ALA A 531 19.40 28.80 -23.90
CA ALA A 531 19.67 27.92 -25.03
C ALA A 531 18.37 27.63 -25.83
N THR A 532 17.31 27.19 -25.16
CA THR A 532 16.01 26.93 -25.81
C THR A 532 15.44 28.20 -26.48
N ARG A 533 15.59 29.36 -25.82
CA ARG A 533 15.20 30.63 -26.42
C ARG A 533 15.97 30.91 -27.71
N LEU A 534 17.28 30.67 -27.73
CA LEU A 534 18.14 30.85 -28.91
C LEU A 534 17.72 29.90 -30.02
N ASP A 535 17.41 28.64 -29.73
CA ASP A 535 16.95 27.67 -30.72
C ASP A 535 15.64 28.10 -31.36
N ILE A 536 14.67 28.59 -30.60
CA ILE A 536 13.40 29.12 -31.11
C ILE A 536 13.65 30.37 -31.97
N THR A 537 14.54 31.27 -31.55
CA THR A 537 14.90 32.47 -32.31
C THR A 537 15.54 32.09 -33.63
N ASN A 538 16.48 31.15 -33.67
CA ASN A 538 17.11 30.64 -34.87
C ASN A 538 16.08 30.03 -35.85
N LEU A 539 15.10 29.28 -35.35
CA LEU A 539 14.01 28.75 -36.18
C LEU A 539 13.15 29.86 -36.77
N CYS A 540 12.80 30.88 -36.00
CA CYS A 540 12.04 32.04 -36.48
C CYS A 540 12.80 32.82 -37.56
N GLU A 541 14.09 33.08 -37.36
CA GLU A 541 14.95 33.75 -38.33
C GLU A 541 15.10 32.96 -39.62
N SER A 542 15.28 31.64 -39.54
CA SER A 542 15.41 30.77 -40.73
C SER A 542 14.17 30.85 -41.61
N LEU A 543 13.00 30.87 -41.01
CA LEU A 543 11.73 31.00 -41.74
C LEU A 543 11.52 32.39 -42.37
N LEU A 544 11.93 33.43 -41.67
CA LEU A 544 11.88 34.79 -42.20
C LEU A 544 12.83 34.98 -43.39
N LYS A 545 14.06 34.40 -43.35
CA LYS A 545 15.03 34.39 -44.46
C LYS A 545 14.50 33.60 -45.65
N HIS A 546 13.93 32.44 -45.45
CA HIS A 546 13.32 31.63 -46.51
C HIS A 546 12.22 32.40 -47.26
N ARG A 547 11.44 33.16 -46.57
CA ARG A 547 10.41 34.02 -47.14
C ARG A 547 10.99 35.17 -47.99
N HIS A 548 12.06 35.84 -47.55
CA HIS A 548 12.71 36.90 -48.32
C HIS A 548 13.28 36.37 -49.63
N LEU A 549 13.84 35.17 -49.66
CA LEU A 549 14.35 34.50 -50.84
C LEU A 549 13.23 34.16 -51.86
N GLN A 550 12.03 33.78 -51.40
CA GLN A 550 10.90 33.52 -52.28
C GLN A 550 10.38 34.81 -52.94
N HIS A 551 10.34 35.93 -52.24
CA HIS A 551 9.92 37.23 -52.83
C HIS A 551 10.91 37.81 -53.82
N THR A 552 12.20 37.45 -53.75
CA THR A 552 13.19 37.84 -54.76
C THR A 552 13.16 36.98 -56.02
N ASN A 553 12.71 35.72 -55.92
CA ASN A 553 12.55 34.83 -57.08
C ASN A 553 11.25 35.04 -57.86
N ASP A 554 10.17 35.54 -57.21
CA ASP A 554 8.90 35.85 -57.89
C ASP A 554 8.90 37.24 -58.58
N GLY A 555 10.01 37.98 -58.49
CA GLY A 555 10.21 39.32 -59.11
C GLY A 555 11.06 39.33 -60.40
N HIS A 556 11.44 38.16 -60.90
CA HIS A 556 12.06 37.96 -62.24
C HIS A 556 11.13 37.10 -63.10
#